data_d0eca61a9f03f1b48faf9492636137b9
#
_entry.id   d0eca61a9f03f1b48faf9492636137b9
#
_cell.length_a   1.000
_cell.length_b   1.000
_cell.length_c   1.000
_cell.angle_alpha   90.00
_cell.angle_beta   90.00
_cell.angle_gamma   90.00
#
_symmetry.space_group_name_H-M   'P 1'
#
loop_
_entity.id
_entity.type
_entity.pdbx_description
1 polymer ?
#
loop_
_entity_poly.entity_id
_entity_poly.type
_entity_poly.pdbx_seq_one_letter_code
_entity_poly.pdbx_strand_id
1 'polypeptide(L)'
;LEVPNNAILEITYIGYRPQEIAIKGQTRVDIKLAEDTQKLDEVVVVGYGTQKKATLTGAVASLKGEELAKVSQPNMKANLIGKIPGVRYQESTGEPGVDSSDRFNIRGFGEPLVIVDGVERPFTQIDPNEIASMNVLKDASAAVYGFKGVNGVIIIETKKGEMSRPKINYSYSIGLQSPVKNLEMMNAYEYAYYRNQALMNAGQSKRFTDEEVEKYRTGSDPINYPSTDWYAETVRKVAPKQQHNLNINGGSEKIRYFFSLGYLDQESILKSTQEFKRYNFRSNITAEITSKLNAEVGLGGHIDDYKYPYWTGDEGIELFTAIKSNAPNVPVYANNNKNYYYNSDNNELNPVAMLDRDATGFKDKRNVEFNGQLALNYEIFKGLKARAFFAYDYTNLAQKEMKTACTFYTYDSVQDTYNPITKVAKGELMEKTQPYYKTTQQYSLNYKNTFNDLHDVEALALWEWKETNTNWFMARRYYSTTSAIPELDRGDVDNMYNEGNSAVYKYG
;
A
#
# COMPACT_ATOMS: atom_id res chain seq x y z
N LEU A 1 -17.53 45.64 -16.54
CA LEU A 1 -18.23 44.45 -17.04
C LEU A 1 -19.46 44.88 -17.81
N GLU A 2 -19.54 44.58 -19.09
CA GLU A 2 -20.79 44.72 -19.87
C GLU A 2 -21.59 43.45 -19.69
N VAL A 3 -22.74 43.55 -19.02
CA VAL A 3 -23.62 42.42 -18.72
C VAL A 3 -25.06 42.76 -19.04
N PRO A 4 -25.92 41.79 -19.38
CA PRO A 4 -27.35 42.02 -19.63
C PRO A 4 -28.03 42.66 -18.38
N ASN A 5 -29.06 43.49 -18.59
CA ASN A 5 -29.79 44.16 -17.52
C ASN A 5 -30.45 43.22 -16.50
N ASN A 6 -30.62 41.95 -16.82
CA ASN A 6 -31.20 40.92 -15.95
C ASN A 6 -30.15 39.95 -15.37
N ALA A 7 -28.85 40.25 -15.51
CA ALA A 7 -27.79 39.41 -15.01
C ALA A 7 -27.76 39.40 -13.47
N ILE A 8 -27.39 38.23 -12.93
CA ILE A 8 -27.06 38.05 -11.50
C ILE A 8 -25.55 38.04 -11.38
N LEU A 9 -25.02 38.96 -10.57
CA LEU A 9 -23.60 39.00 -10.25
C LEU A 9 -23.35 38.13 -9.01
N GLU A 10 -22.60 37.07 -9.17
CA GLU A 10 -22.12 36.25 -8.04
C GLU A 10 -20.73 36.73 -7.64
N ILE A 11 -20.59 37.10 -6.38
CA ILE A 11 -19.37 37.63 -5.80
C ILE A 11 -18.85 36.68 -4.76
N THR A 12 -17.65 36.17 -4.99
CA THR A 12 -16.94 35.29 -4.05
C THR A 12 -15.60 35.93 -3.69
N TYR A 13 -15.31 36.04 -2.40
CA TYR A 13 -14.03 36.50 -1.90
C TYR A 13 -13.62 35.69 -0.67
N ILE A 14 -12.34 35.33 -0.57
CA ILE A 14 -11.83 34.47 0.51
C ILE A 14 -12.07 35.15 1.85
N GLY A 15 -12.81 34.46 2.76
CA GLY A 15 -13.15 34.99 4.09
C GLY A 15 -14.48 35.75 4.17
N TYR A 16 -15.22 35.83 3.07
CA TYR A 16 -16.54 36.46 3.00
C TYR A 16 -17.60 35.54 2.45
N ARG A 17 -18.86 35.73 2.85
CA ARG A 17 -20.00 34.96 2.35
C ARG A 17 -20.24 35.27 0.87
N PRO A 18 -20.42 34.27 0.01
CA PRO A 18 -20.87 34.50 -1.36
C PRO A 18 -22.16 35.28 -1.38
N GLN A 19 -22.25 36.29 -2.25
CA GLN A 19 -23.45 37.08 -2.43
C GLN A 19 -23.86 37.08 -3.91
N GLU A 20 -25.15 36.86 -4.15
CA GLU A 20 -25.76 37.01 -5.47
C GLU A 20 -26.56 38.33 -5.50
N ILE A 21 -26.26 39.20 -6.45
CA ILE A 21 -26.91 40.49 -6.61
C ILE A 21 -27.46 40.60 -8.04
N ALA A 22 -28.78 40.80 -8.14
CA ALA A 22 -29.39 41.08 -9.44
C ALA A 22 -29.12 42.53 -9.85
N ILE A 23 -28.51 42.73 -11.01
CA ILE A 23 -28.04 44.04 -11.48
C ILE A 23 -29.18 45.01 -11.80
N LYS A 24 -30.33 44.52 -12.28
CA LYS A 24 -31.55 45.29 -12.56
C LYS A 24 -31.30 46.63 -13.32
N GLY A 25 -30.34 46.65 -14.24
CA GLY A 25 -30.00 47.82 -15.01
C GLY A 25 -29.20 48.91 -14.30
N GLN A 26 -28.67 48.63 -13.11
CA GLN A 26 -27.81 49.58 -12.38
C GLN A 26 -26.42 49.63 -13.02
N THR A 27 -25.91 50.85 -13.23
CA THR A 27 -24.56 51.11 -13.77
C THR A 27 -23.46 51.05 -12.70
N ARG A 28 -23.86 51.08 -11.41
CA ARG A 28 -22.96 50.96 -10.27
C ARG A 28 -23.63 50.14 -9.17
N VAL A 29 -22.93 49.13 -8.68
CA VAL A 29 -23.39 48.27 -7.56
C VAL A 29 -22.35 48.37 -6.46
N ASP A 30 -22.68 48.97 -5.33
CA ASP A 30 -21.83 49.03 -4.15
C ASP A 30 -22.12 47.78 -3.31
N ILE A 31 -21.08 46.95 -3.10
CA ILE A 31 -21.22 45.65 -2.47
C ILE A 31 -20.52 45.71 -1.11
N LYS A 32 -21.28 45.41 -0.06
CA LYS A 32 -20.76 45.21 1.29
C LYS A 32 -20.67 43.69 1.54
N LEU A 33 -19.47 43.15 1.45
CA LEU A 33 -19.24 41.74 1.76
C LEU A 33 -19.37 41.55 3.28
N ALA A 34 -20.21 40.62 3.69
CA ALA A 34 -20.29 40.21 5.09
C ALA A 34 -19.16 39.18 5.34
N GLU A 35 -18.36 39.41 6.34
CA GLU A 35 -17.34 38.44 6.76
C GLU A 35 -18.01 37.09 7.01
N ASP A 36 -17.43 36.05 6.45
CA ASP A 36 -17.82 34.68 6.77
C ASP A 36 -17.24 34.32 8.15
N THR A 37 -17.93 34.79 9.19
CA THR A 37 -17.63 34.39 10.57
C THR A 37 -17.91 32.91 10.84
N GLN A 38 -18.59 32.24 9.92
CA GLN A 38 -18.51 30.77 9.77
C GLN A 38 -17.26 30.38 8.96
N LYS A 39 -16.06 30.88 9.28
CA LYS A 39 -14.92 29.98 9.24
C LYS A 39 -15.36 28.84 10.13
N LEU A 40 -15.81 27.77 9.51
CA LEU A 40 -16.05 26.48 10.15
C LEU A 40 -14.87 26.30 11.10
N ASP A 41 -15.12 26.45 12.40
CA ASP A 41 -14.12 26.10 13.40
C ASP A 41 -13.67 24.71 13.01
N GLU A 42 -12.44 24.57 12.56
CA GLU A 42 -11.91 23.31 12.06
C GLU A 42 -12.08 22.29 13.19
N VAL A 43 -13.07 21.41 13.03
CA VAL A 43 -13.44 20.41 14.02
C VAL A 43 -12.58 19.19 13.78
N VAL A 44 -11.89 18.73 14.78
CA VAL A 44 -11.04 17.55 14.74
C VAL A 44 -11.72 16.45 15.54
N VAL A 45 -11.81 15.26 14.98
CA VAL A 45 -12.23 14.07 15.73
C VAL A 45 -11.11 13.71 16.71
N VAL A 46 -11.43 13.69 18.00
CA VAL A 46 -10.51 13.32 19.07
C VAL A 46 -11.22 12.31 19.98
N GLY A 47 -10.69 11.13 20.06
CA GLY A 47 -11.31 10.06 20.81
C GLY A 47 -12.66 9.65 20.21
N TYR A 48 -13.67 9.63 21.04
CA TYR A 48 -15.05 9.28 20.67
C TYR A 48 -15.93 10.50 20.45
N GLY A 49 -15.34 11.69 20.27
CA GLY A 49 -16.05 12.95 20.07
C GLY A 49 -15.34 13.89 19.10
N THR A 50 -15.97 15.03 18.82
CA THR A 50 -15.41 16.08 17.99
C THR A 50 -15.10 17.31 18.85
N GLN A 51 -13.90 17.89 18.69
CA GLN A 51 -13.49 19.11 19.38
C GLN A 51 -13.04 20.16 18.36
N LYS A 52 -13.22 21.43 18.72
CA LYS A 52 -12.68 22.52 17.90
C LYS A 52 -11.15 22.47 17.95
N LYS A 53 -10.49 22.53 16.79
CA LYS A 53 -9.02 22.50 16.71
C LYS A 53 -8.37 23.59 17.57
N ALA A 54 -9.01 24.76 17.68
CA ALA A 54 -8.55 25.88 18.49
C ALA A 54 -8.55 25.60 20.02
N THR A 55 -9.35 24.63 20.49
CA THR A 55 -9.45 24.26 21.91
C THR A 55 -8.62 23.05 22.28
N LEU A 56 -7.95 22.41 21.31
CA LEU A 56 -7.08 21.27 21.55
C LEU A 56 -5.76 21.72 22.19
N THR A 57 -5.51 21.26 23.41
CA THR A 57 -4.25 21.52 24.14
C THR A 57 -3.11 20.59 23.74
N GLY A 58 -3.40 19.51 22.98
CA GLY A 58 -2.44 18.51 22.54
C GLY A 58 -1.88 18.78 21.14
N ALA A 59 -0.72 18.16 20.81
CA ALA A 59 -0.10 18.25 19.49
C ALA A 59 -0.89 17.40 18.47
N VAL A 60 -1.75 18.03 17.69
CA VAL A 60 -2.55 17.43 16.63
C VAL A 60 -2.12 17.96 15.28
N ALA A 61 -1.86 17.06 14.33
CA ALA A 61 -1.66 17.40 12.92
C ALA A 61 -2.86 16.90 12.12
N SER A 62 -3.44 17.76 11.28
CA SER A 62 -4.61 17.44 10.46
C SER A 62 -4.25 17.60 8.99
N LEU A 63 -4.67 16.64 8.17
CA LEU A 63 -4.56 16.66 6.71
C LEU A 63 -5.94 16.44 6.09
N LYS A 64 -6.26 17.21 5.06
CA LYS A 64 -7.44 17.00 4.25
C LYS A 64 -7.20 15.91 3.22
N GLY A 65 -8.23 15.14 2.89
CA GLY A 65 -8.13 14.07 1.88
C GLY A 65 -7.64 14.55 0.51
N GLU A 66 -8.00 15.78 0.12
CA GLU A 66 -7.53 16.40 -1.12
C GLU A 66 -6.00 16.58 -1.17
N GLU A 67 -5.36 16.82 -0.06
CA GLU A 67 -3.90 16.93 0.03
C GLU A 67 -3.23 15.57 -0.08
N LEU A 68 -3.89 14.53 0.42
CA LEU A 68 -3.43 13.15 0.30
C LEU A 68 -3.56 12.64 -1.14
N ALA A 69 -4.65 13.01 -1.83
CA ALA A 69 -4.94 12.59 -3.20
C ALA A 69 -4.02 13.22 -4.27
N LYS A 70 -3.25 14.27 -3.94
CA LYS A 70 -2.29 14.88 -4.88
C LYS A 70 -1.15 13.96 -5.29
N VAL A 71 -0.85 12.96 -4.48
CA VAL A 71 0.24 11.99 -4.73
C VAL A 71 -0.37 10.60 -4.72
N SER A 72 -0.23 9.89 -5.83
CA SER A 72 -0.70 8.51 -5.97
C SER A 72 0.41 7.55 -5.57
N GLN A 73 0.31 6.96 -4.38
CA GLN A 73 1.17 5.87 -3.92
C GLN A 73 0.34 4.64 -3.55
N PRO A 74 0.82 3.42 -3.84
CA PRO A 74 0.13 2.19 -3.47
C PRO A 74 -0.05 2.03 -1.97
N ASN A 75 0.91 2.55 -1.19
CA ASN A 75 0.92 2.55 0.26
C ASN A 75 0.61 3.94 0.81
N MET A 76 -0.50 4.08 1.53
CA MET A 76 -0.93 5.35 2.14
C MET A 76 0.11 5.90 3.13
N LYS A 77 0.90 5.03 3.81
CA LYS A 77 1.97 5.47 4.71
C LYS A 77 2.98 6.37 4.00
N ALA A 78 3.30 6.06 2.74
CA ALA A 78 4.22 6.85 1.91
C ALA A 78 3.67 8.26 1.60
N ASN A 79 2.34 8.41 1.48
CA ASN A 79 1.71 9.71 1.23
C ASN A 79 1.83 10.69 2.40
N LEU A 80 2.22 10.22 3.59
CA LEU A 80 2.35 11.04 4.80
C LEU A 80 3.75 11.65 4.97
N ILE A 81 4.73 11.19 4.20
CA ILE A 81 6.12 11.69 4.27
C ILE A 81 6.14 13.17 3.91
N GLY A 82 6.78 13.96 4.77
CA GLY A 82 6.93 15.41 4.59
C GLY A 82 5.65 16.24 4.82
N LYS A 83 4.48 15.60 4.98
CA LYS A 83 3.22 16.29 5.25
C LYS A 83 2.91 16.40 6.75
N ILE A 84 3.36 15.45 7.54
CA ILE A 84 3.14 15.42 8.99
C ILE A 84 4.47 15.46 9.72
N PRO A 85 4.77 16.51 10.51
CA PRO A 85 6.01 16.56 11.29
C PRO A 85 6.12 15.39 12.26
N GLY A 86 7.30 14.72 12.26
CA GLY A 86 7.60 13.58 13.13
C GLY A 86 7.12 12.22 12.61
N VAL A 87 6.42 12.15 11.48
CA VAL A 87 6.14 10.88 10.81
C VAL A 87 7.37 10.43 10.03
N ARG A 88 7.75 9.17 10.21
CA ARG A 88 8.81 8.49 9.48
C ARG A 88 8.25 7.24 8.82
N TYR A 89 8.60 7.06 7.56
CA TYR A 89 8.32 5.86 6.78
C TYR A 89 9.58 5.44 6.06
N GLN A 90 9.86 4.16 6.07
CA GLN A 90 10.97 3.55 5.35
C GLN A 90 10.42 2.35 4.59
N GLU A 91 10.47 2.46 3.28
CA GLU A 91 10.20 1.35 2.36
C GLU A 91 11.36 0.36 2.41
N SER A 92 11.05 -0.92 2.47
CA SER A 92 12.07 -1.97 2.67
C SER A 92 12.59 -2.54 1.36
N THR A 93 11.74 -2.72 0.35
CA THR A 93 12.09 -3.45 -0.87
C THR A 93 11.94 -2.66 -2.16
N GLY A 94 11.03 -1.70 -2.24
CA GLY A 94 10.65 -1.01 -3.50
C GLY A 94 9.88 -1.90 -4.48
N GLU A 95 9.37 -3.05 -4.03
CA GLU A 95 8.51 -3.91 -4.83
C GLU A 95 7.12 -3.30 -5.04
N PRO A 96 6.41 -3.66 -6.12
CA PRO A 96 5.06 -3.17 -6.34
C PRO A 96 4.11 -3.55 -5.19
N GLY A 97 3.22 -2.63 -4.83
CA GLY A 97 2.18 -2.85 -3.82
C GLY A 97 2.56 -2.36 -2.43
N VAL A 98 2.21 -3.13 -1.40
CA VAL A 98 2.43 -2.83 0.01
C VAL A 98 3.25 -3.95 0.64
N ASP A 99 4.39 -3.58 1.17
CA ASP A 99 5.26 -4.51 1.88
C ASP A 99 4.96 -4.50 3.39
N SER A 100 4.86 -5.68 3.99
CA SER A 100 4.64 -5.86 5.42
C SER A 100 5.88 -5.49 6.25
N SER A 101 7.07 -5.50 5.64
CA SER A 101 8.34 -5.14 6.28
C SER A 101 8.58 -3.62 6.36
N ASP A 102 7.74 -2.82 5.70
CA ASP A 102 7.82 -1.36 5.73
C ASP A 102 7.69 -0.80 7.15
N ARG A 103 8.63 0.03 7.53
CA ARG A 103 8.66 0.65 8.86
C ARG A 103 7.95 1.99 8.85
N PHE A 104 6.96 2.11 9.74
CA PHE A 104 6.20 3.34 9.93
C PHE A 104 6.13 3.68 11.42
N ASN A 105 6.48 4.91 11.78
CA ASN A 105 6.40 5.36 13.16
C ASN A 105 6.18 6.87 13.28
N ILE A 106 5.73 7.29 14.46
CA ILE A 106 5.59 8.69 14.85
C ILE A 106 6.66 9.00 15.89
N ARG A 107 7.53 9.98 15.63
CA ARG A 107 8.62 10.44 16.52
C ARG A 107 9.62 9.34 16.94
N GLY A 108 9.72 8.25 16.18
CA GLY A 108 10.65 7.16 16.49
C GLY A 108 10.12 6.12 17.47
N PHE A 109 8.86 6.26 17.94
CA PHE A 109 8.16 5.23 18.71
C PHE A 109 7.68 4.09 17.79
N GLY A 110 7.03 3.07 18.35
CA GLY A 110 6.48 1.95 17.58
C GLY A 110 5.35 2.36 16.63
N GLU A 111 4.69 1.38 16.02
CA GLU A 111 3.55 1.64 15.14
C GLU A 111 2.42 2.35 15.91
N PRO A 112 1.82 3.41 15.32
CA PRO A 112 0.69 4.11 15.92
C PRO A 112 -0.58 3.27 15.84
N LEU A 113 -1.51 3.50 16.76
CA LEU A 113 -2.88 3.00 16.64
C LEU A 113 -3.58 3.72 15.47
N VAL A 114 -4.27 2.98 14.62
CA VAL A 114 -5.03 3.56 13.52
C VAL A 114 -6.52 3.27 13.70
N ILE A 115 -7.32 4.33 13.61
CA ILE A 115 -8.77 4.28 13.71
C ILE A 115 -9.37 4.81 12.40
N VAL A 116 -10.13 3.97 11.71
CA VAL A 116 -10.83 4.34 10.47
C VAL A 116 -12.33 4.30 10.75
N ASP A 117 -13.00 5.43 10.63
CA ASP A 117 -14.44 5.61 10.92
C ASP A 117 -14.86 5.02 12.28
N GLY A 118 -14.01 5.20 13.30
CA GLY A 118 -14.27 4.74 14.67
C GLY A 118 -13.86 3.30 14.98
N VAL A 119 -13.26 2.58 14.02
CA VAL A 119 -12.80 1.18 14.19
C VAL A 119 -11.29 1.08 13.99
N GLU A 120 -10.62 0.31 14.85
CA GLU A 120 -9.21 -0.02 14.68
C GLU A 120 -9.03 -0.90 13.43
N ARG A 121 -8.39 -0.34 12.37
CA ARG A 121 -8.20 -0.98 11.06
C ARG A 121 -6.88 -0.56 10.44
N PRO A 122 -6.25 -1.39 9.58
CA PRO A 122 -5.17 -0.94 8.71
C PRO A 122 -5.67 0.14 7.74
N PHE A 123 -4.76 1.00 7.29
CA PHE A 123 -5.11 2.12 6.40
C PHE A 123 -4.24 2.20 5.15
N THR A 124 -3.27 1.31 5.04
CA THR A 124 -2.25 1.34 3.98
C THR A 124 -2.84 1.21 2.58
N GLN A 125 -3.97 0.53 2.46
CA GLN A 125 -4.64 0.21 1.20
C GLN A 125 -5.84 1.12 0.89
N ILE A 126 -6.21 2.06 1.77
CA ILE A 126 -7.32 3.00 1.52
C ILE A 126 -6.93 3.95 0.37
N ASP A 127 -7.82 4.11 -0.61
CA ASP A 127 -7.63 5.10 -1.68
C ASP A 127 -7.69 6.52 -1.09
N PRO A 128 -6.67 7.38 -1.34
CA PRO A 128 -6.69 8.78 -0.87
C PRO A 128 -7.96 9.54 -1.25
N ASN A 129 -8.58 9.21 -2.41
CA ASN A 129 -9.81 9.83 -2.86
C ASN A 129 -11.03 9.49 -2.01
N GLU A 130 -10.95 8.45 -1.18
CA GLU A 130 -12.01 8.06 -0.24
C GLU A 130 -11.91 8.79 1.11
N ILE A 131 -10.78 9.44 1.40
CA ILE A 131 -10.51 10.09 2.68
C ILE A 131 -11.08 11.50 2.68
N ALA A 132 -11.80 11.86 3.74
CA ALA A 132 -12.23 13.22 4.03
C ALA A 132 -11.16 13.97 4.83
N SER A 133 -10.71 13.37 5.93
CA SER A 133 -9.69 13.92 6.81
C SER A 133 -8.85 12.84 7.47
N MET A 134 -7.61 13.20 7.81
CA MET A 134 -6.70 12.40 8.61
C MET A 134 -6.12 13.26 9.73
N ASN A 135 -6.30 12.82 10.96
CA ASN A 135 -5.82 13.50 12.15
C ASN A 135 -4.81 12.62 12.86
N VAL A 136 -3.65 13.19 13.20
CA VAL A 136 -2.60 12.49 13.92
C VAL A 136 -2.46 13.09 15.30
N LEU A 137 -2.87 12.31 16.30
CA LEU A 137 -2.78 12.65 17.71
C LEU A 137 -1.43 12.20 18.26
N LYS A 138 -0.75 13.11 18.92
CA LYS A 138 0.56 12.88 19.52
C LYS A 138 0.48 13.25 21.00
N ASP A 139 1.28 12.58 21.81
CA ASP A 139 1.40 12.87 23.24
C ASP A 139 0.07 12.73 24.00
N ALA A 140 -0.24 13.68 24.88
CA ALA A 140 -1.42 13.66 25.74
C ALA A 140 -2.76 13.57 25.01
N SER A 141 -2.85 14.03 23.75
CA SER A 141 -4.08 13.95 22.96
C SER A 141 -4.44 12.50 22.59
N ALA A 142 -3.46 11.57 22.59
CA ALA A 142 -3.66 10.15 22.34
C ALA A 142 -4.08 9.36 23.60
N ALA A 143 -4.00 9.95 24.79
CA ALA A 143 -4.23 9.28 26.08
C ALA A 143 -5.67 8.73 26.22
N VAL A 144 -6.63 9.30 25.51
CA VAL A 144 -8.02 8.82 25.47
C VAL A 144 -8.12 7.37 24.96
N TYR A 145 -7.14 6.91 24.17
CA TYR A 145 -7.07 5.53 23.65
C TYR A 145 -6.27 4.58 24.57
N GLY A 146 -5.93 5.05 25.78
CA GLY A 146 -5.21 4.27 26.76
C GLY A 146 -3.84 3.77 26.29
N PHE A 147 -3.44 2.59 26.73
CA PHE A 147 -2.13 2.00 26.40
C PHE A 147 -1.90 1.82 24.88
N LYS A 148 -2.93 1.54 24.11
CA LYS A 148 -2.80 1.41 22.65
C LYS A 148 -2.41 2.72 21.95
N GLY A 149 -2.70 3.87 22.56
CA GLY A 149 -2.37 5.19 22.01
C GLY A 149 -0.96 5.68 22.33
N VAL A 150 -0.14 4.92 23.08
CA VAL A 150 1.18 5.37 23.55
C VAL A 150 2.14 5.78 22.42
N ASN A 151 2.05 5.14 21.27
CA ASN A 151 2.86 5.44 20.09
C ASN A 151 2.23 6.51 19.18
N GLY A 152 1.16 7.16 19.62
CA GLY A 152 0.33 8.07 18.84
C GLY A 152 -0.87 7.37 18.21
N VAL A 153 -1.82 8.17 17.74
CA VAL A 153 -3.06 7.67 17.10
C VAL A 153 -3.29 8.40 15.79
N ILE A 154 -3.61 7.66 14.74
CA ILE A 154 -4.04 8.18 13.45
C ILE A 154 -5.55 7.94 13.34
N ILE A 155 -6.32 9.01 13.21
CA ILE A 155 -7.75 8.95 13.00
C ILE A 155 -8.04 9.33 11.56
N ILE A 156 -8.71 8.45 10.85
CA ILE A 156 -9.10 8.63 9.45
C ILE A 156 -10.60 8.65 9.37
N GLU A 157 -11.14 9.69 8.77
CA GLU A 157 -12.54 9.76 8.39
C GLU A 157 -12.66 9.63 6.88
N THR A 158 -13.52 8.71 6.45
CA THR A 158 -13.82 8.55 5.03
C THR A 158 -14.92 9.53 4.60
N LYS A 159 -14.96 9.86 3.30
CA LYS A 159 -15.94 10.78 2.74
C LYS A 159 -17.36 10.25 2.96
N LYS A 160 -18.22 11.14 3.44
CA LYS A 160 -19.66 10.91 3.59
C LYS A 160 -20.43 11.67 2.50
N GLY A 161 -21.68 11.29 2.28
CA GLY A 161 -22.56 11.99 1.37
C GLY A 161 -22.83 13.44 1.79
N GLU A 162 -22.93 14.33 0.82
CA GLU A 162 -23.30 15.73 1.01
C GLU A 162 -24.73 16.00 0.57
N MET A 163 -25.36 17.01 1.17
CA MET A 163 -26.66 17.49 0.75
C MET A 163 -26.51 18.34 -0.52
N SER A 164 -26.46 17.67 -1.66
CA SER A 164 -26.24 18.28 -2.97
C SER A 164 -26.84 17.44 -4.08
N ARG A 165 -27.01 18.04 -5.27
CA ARG A 165 -27.27 17.23 -6.48
C ARG A 165 -26.11 16.23 -6.67
N PRO A 166 -26.38 15.05 -7.27
CA PRO A 166 -25.32 14.09 -7.55
C PRO A 166 -24.16 14.72 -8.31
N LYS A 167 -22.94 14.60 -7.76
CA LYS A 167 -21.68 15.00 -8.38
C LYS A 167 -20.90 13.74 -8.69
N ILE A 168 -20.50 13.60 -9.95
CA ILE A 168 -19.66 12.49 -10.42
C ILE A 168 -18.28 13.05 -10.66
N ASN A 169 -17.26 12.45 -10.02
CA ASN A 169 -15.87 12.82 -10.22
C ASN A 169 -15.10 11.58 -10.70
N TYR A 170 -14.36 11.76 -11.78
CA TYR A 170 -13.41 10.76 -12.25
C TYR A 170 -12.00 11.36 -12.23
N SER A 171 -11.06 10.68 -11.63
CA SER A 171 -9.65 11.02 -11.64
C SER A 171 -8.82 9.90 -12.25
N TYR A 172 -7.86 10.29 -13.08
CA TYR A 172 -6.87 9.41 -13.66
C TYR A 172 -5.48 9.97 -13.40
N SER A 173 -4.57 9.11 -12.99
CA SER A 173 -3.16 9.47 -12.88
C SER A 173 -2.28 8.40 -13.49
N ILE A 174 -1.23 8.84 -14.19
CA ILE A 174 -0.14 7.99 -14.66
C ILE A 174 1.16 8.46 -14.01
N GLY A 175 1.94 7.51 -13.52
CA GLY A 175 3.25 7.75 -12.93
C GLY A 175 4.31 6.93 -13.63
N LEU A 176 5.50 7.49 -13.75
CA LEU A 176 6.68 6.79 -14.20
C LEU A 176 7.63 6.63 -13.00
N GLN A 177 7.88 5.39 -12.62
CA GLN A 177 8.76 5.05 -11.50
C GLN A 177 10.16 4.76 -12.02
N SER A 178 11.17 5.25 -11.33
CA SER A 178 12.56 4.95 -11.63
C SER A 178 13.34 4.71 -10.34
N PRO A 179 14.38 3.88 -10.36
CA PRO A 179 15.28 3.75 -9.20
C PRO A 179 15.87 5.10 -8.83
N VAL A 180 15.89 5.44 -7.54
CA VAL A 180 16.45 6.70 -7.03
C VAL A 180 17.97 6.73 -7.21
N LYS A 181 18.61 5.56 -7.10
CA LYS A 181 20.05 5.40 -7.29
C LYS A 181 20.32 4.07 -8.00
N ASN A 182 21.07 4.13 -9.08
CA ASN A 182 21.59 2.96 -9.75
C ASN A 182 22.83 2.44 -9.02
N LEU A 183 22.96 1.13 -8.94
CA LEU A 183 24.21 0.51 -8.50
C LEU A 183 25.23 0.57 -9.63
N GLU A 184 26.33 1.21 -9.37
CA GLU A 184 27.50 1.17 -10.27
C GLU A 184 28.31 -0.08 -9.94
N MET A 185 28.36 -1.00 -10.88
CA MET A 185 29.08 -2.27 -10.74
C MET A 185 30.34 -2.23 -11.61
N MET A 186 31.40 -2.92 -11.17
CA MET A 186 32.59 -3.09 -12.01
C MET A 186 32.23 -3.88 -13.27
N ASN A 187 32.75 -3.48 -14.41
CA ASN A 187 32.72 -4.30 -15.62
C ASN A 187 33.75 -5.46 -15.54
N ALA A 188 33.72 -6.39 -16.51
CA ALA A 188 34.58 -7.58 -16.45
C ALA A 188 36.08 -7.25 -16.52
N TYR A 189 36.47 -6.20 -17.24
CA TYR A 189 37.86 -5.73 -17.25
C TYR A 189 38.31 -5.23 -15.89
N GLU A 190 37.54 -4.33 -15.28
CA GLU A 190 37.85 -3.78 -13.96
C GLU A 190 37.90 -4.90 -12.91
N TYR A 191 36.92 -5.84 -12.96
CA TYR A 191 36.88 -6.98 -12.06
C TYR A 191 38.16 -7.85 -12.21
N ALA A 192 38.55 -8.22 -13.44
CA ALA A 192 39.69 -9.06 -13.70
C ALA A 192 40.99 -8.36 -13.26
N TYR A 193 41.13 -7.06 -13.57
CA TYR A 193 42.29 -6.26 -13.20
C TYR A 193 42.43 -6.15 -11.66
N TYR A 194 41.40 -5.68 -10.98
CA TYR A 194 41.46 -5.50 -9.52
C TYR A 194 41.52 -6.82 -8.76
N ARG A 195 40.91 -7.89 -9.29
CA ARG A 195 41.04 -9.23 -8.71
C ARG A 195 42.48 -9.72 -8.75
N ASN A 196 43.17 -9.53 -9.86
CA ASN A 196 44.61 -9.83 -9.98
C ASN A 196 45.43 -9.01 -9.00
N GLN A 197 45.17 -7.69 -8.88
CA GLN A 197 45.86 -6.83 -7.92
C GLN A 197 45.67 -7.31 -6.48
N ALA A 198 44.45 -7.66 -6.10
CA ALA A 198 44.12 -8.17 -4.77
C ALA A 198 44.86 -9.48 -4.46
N LEU A 199 44.94 -10.40 -5.42
CA LEU A 199 45.67 -11.66 -5.27
C LEU A 199 47.18 -11.44 -5.15
N MET A 200 47.74 -10.59 -5.98
CA MET A 200 49.17 -10.23 -5.89
C MET A 200 49.52 -9.57 -4.56
N ASN A 201 48.69 -8.66 -4.06
CA ASN A 201 48.88 -8.04 -2.75
C ASN A 201 48.79 -9.05 -1.59
N ALA A 202 48.05 -10.15 -1.78
CA ALA A 202 47.95 -11.25 -0.84
C ALA A 202 49.08 -12.32 -1.04
N GLY A 203 50.07 -12.06 -1.90
CA GLY A 203 51.18 -12.99 -2.22
C GLY A 203 50.74 -14.21 -3.04
N GLN A 204 49.58 -14.12 -3.73
CA GLN A 204 49.01 -15.18 -4.56
C GLN A 204 49.25 -14.89 -6.06
N SER A 205 49.20 -15.93 -6.89
CA SER A 205 49.29 -15.79 -8.34
C SER A 205 48.09 -15.08 -8.94
N LYS A 206 48.28 -14.39 -10.08
CA LYS A 206 47.18 -13.83 -10.88
C LYS A 206 46.19 -14.93 -11.25
N ARG A 207 44.90 -14.62 -11.19
CA ARG A 207 43.82 -15.51 -11.65
C ARG A 207 43.61 -15.41 -13.17
N PHE A 208 43.75 -14.21 -13.71
CA PHE A 208 43.58 -13.91 -15.13
C PHE A 208 44.93 -13.57 -15.75
N THR A 209 45.22 -14.14 -16.90
CA THR A 209 46.40 -13.79 -17.69
C THR A 209 46.27 -12.36 -18.25
N ASP A 210 47.37 -11.77 -18.66
CA ASP A 210 47.35 -10.42 -19.25
C ASP A 210 46.58 -10.42 -20.60
N GLU A 211 46.61 -11.54 -21.35
CA GLU A 211 45.82 -11.71 -22.57
C GLU A 211 44.32 -11.75 -22.27
N GLU A 212 43.88 -12.47 -21.25
CA GLU A 212 42.46 -12.53 -20.84
C GLU A 212 41.98 -11.16 -20.37
N VAL A 213 42.76 -10.43 -19.57
CA VAL A 213 42.46 -9.08 -19.15
C VAL A 213 42.29 -8.15 -20.37
N GLU A 214 43.17 -8.30 -21.39
CA GLU A 214 43.06 -7.51 -22.61
C GLU A 214 41.81 -7.87 -23.45
N LYS A 215 41.39 -9.14 -23.50
CA LYS A 215 40.14 -9.56 -24.14
C LYS A 215 38.91 -8.96 -23.46
N TYR A 216 38.89 -8.92 -22.13
CA TYR A 216 37.82 -8.20 -21.40
C TYR A 216 37.84 -6.70 -21.68
N ARG A 217 39.05 -6.08 -21.78
CA ARG A 217 39.15 -4.64 -22.05
C ARG A 217 38.69 -4.26 -23.44
N THR A 218 39.01 -5.07 -24.45
CA THR A 218 38.68 -4.80 -25.86
C THR A 218 37.29 -5.31 -26.27
N GLY A 219 36.72 -6.28 -25.50
CA GLY A 219 35.49 -6.97 -25.89
C GLY A 219 35.60 -7.76 -27.19
N SER A 220 36.82 -8.22 -27.54
CA SER A 220 37.12 -8.90 -28.82
C SER A 220 36.50 -10.30 -28.92
N ASP A 221 36.17 -10.92 -27.79
CA ASP A 221 35.58 -12.25 -27.73
C ASP A 221 34.47 -12.27 -26.62
N PRO A 222 33.30 -11.68 -26.88
CA PRO A 222 32.27 -11.51 -25.86
C PRO A 222 31.57 -12.82 -25.47
N ILE A 223 31.75 -13.91 -26.21
CA ILE A 223 31.21 -15.24 -25.88
C ILE A 223 32.04 -15.88 -24.80
N ASN A 224 33.38 -15.93 -24.98
CA ASN A 224 34.29 -16.58 -24.03
C ASN A 224 34.72 -15.61 -22.90
N TYR A 225 34.68 -14.30 -23.15
CA TYR A 225 35.07 -13.24 -22.22
C TYR A 225 33.93 -12.21 -22.06
N PRO A 226 32.80 -12.64 -21.51
CA PRO A 226 31.60 -11.77 -21.36
C PRO A 226 31.84 -10.64 -20.36
N SER A 227 31.09 -9.56 -20.53
CA SER A 227 31.01 -8.46 -19.55
C SER A 227 29.55 -8.15 -19.27
N THR A 228 29.01 -8.75 -18.23
CA THR A 228 27.61 -8.68 -17.86
C THR A 228 27.40 -7.58 -16.82
N ASP A 229 26.57 -6.60 -17.13
CA ASP A 229 26.01 -5.68 -16.16
C ASP A 229 24.73 -6.28 -15.58
N TRP A 230 24.86 -7.02 -14.48
CA TRP A 230 23.75 -7.71 -13.84
C TRP A 230 22.62 -6.77 -13.39
N TYR A 231 22.97 -5.53 -13.01
CA TYR A 231 21.96 -4.54 -12.67
C TYR A 231 21.17 -4.09 -13.91
N ALA A 232 21.85 -3.76 -14.99
CA ALA A 232 21.21 -3.39 -16.25
C ALA A 232 20.42 -4.55 -16.87
N GLU A 233 20.86 -5.80 -16.69
CA GLU A 233 20.11 -6.98 -17.17
C GLU A 233 18.82 -7.24 -16.38
N THR A 234 18.73 -6.82 -15.12
CA THR A 234 17.62 -7.15 -14.23
C THR A 234 16.71 -5.97 -13.89
N VAL A 235 17.20 -4.73 -13.97
CA VAL A 235 16.46 -3.52 -13.57
C VAL A 235 16.11 -2.65 -14.78
N ARG A 236 14.85 -2.21 -14.84
CA ARG A 236 14.35 -1.24 -15.81
C ARG A 236 14.72 0.17 -15.39
N LYS A 237 14.97 1.04 -16.35
CA LYS A 237 15.15 2.47 -16.06
C LYS A 237 13.86 3.14 -15.62
N VAL A 238 12.72 2.67 -16.15
CA VAL A 238 11.39 3.23 -15.89
C VAL A 238 10.35 2.12 -15.90
N ALA A 239 9.42 2.16 -14.96
CA ALA A 239 8.23 1.31 -14.92
C ALA A 239 6.95 2.17 -14.77
N PRO A 240 5.87 1.84 -15.50
CA PRO A 240 4.62 2.59 -15.43
C PRO A 240 3.81 2.21 -14.20
N LYS A 241 3.03 3.18 -13.73
CA LYS A 241 1.98 3.01 -12.73
C LYS A 241 0.78 3.84 -13.13
N GLN A 242 -0.42 3.29 -13.06
CA GLN A 242 -1.66 4.00 -13.36
C GLN A 242 -2.70 3.80 -12.25
N GLN A 243 -3.48 4.83 -12.03
CA GLN A 243 -4.57 4.79 -11.06
C GLN A 243 -5.81 5.49 -11.63
N HIS A 244 -6.95 4.87 -11.43
CA HIS A 244 -8.26 5.39 -11.77
C HIS A 244 -9.12 5.44 -10.50
N ASN A 245 -9.87 6.51 -10.33
CA ASN A 245 -10.87 6.60 -9.28
C ASN A 245 -12.13 7.25 -9.84
N LEU A 246 -13.27 6.62 -9.60
CA LEU A 246 -14.60 7.13 -9.90
C LEU A 246 -15.37 7.26 -8.59
N ASN A 247 -15.87 8.45 -8.27
CA ASN A 247 -16.71 8.63 -7.11
C ASN A 247 -17.98 9.43 -7.43
N ILE A 248 -19.04 9.12 -6.68
CA ILE A 248 -20.35 9.76 -6.78
C ILE A 248 -20.72 10.22 -5.37
N ASN A 249 -20.99 11.51 -5.23
CA ASN A 249 -21.41 12.14 -3.98
C ASN A 249 -22.70 12.92 -4.19
N GLY A 250 -23.64 12.81 -3.25
CA GLY A 250 -24.88 13.56 -3.32
C GLY A 250 -25.86 13.19 -2.21
N GLY A 251 -27.07 13.77 -2.30
CA GLY A 251 -28.14 13.44 -1.37
C GLY A 251 -29.11 14.57 -1.12
N SER A 252 -30.09 14.26 -0.30
CA SER A 252 -31.12 15.16 0.23
C SER A 252 -30.94 15.33 1.74
N GLU A 253 -31.84 16.05 2.38
CA GLU A 253 -31.90 16.15 3.85
C GLU A 253 -32.04 14.77 4.50
N LYS A 254 -32.83 13.87 3.88
CA LYS A 254 -33.18 12.55 4.44
C LYS A 254 -32.13 11.47 4.13
N ILE A 255 -31.49 11.50 2.97
CA ILE A 255 -30.55 10.47 2.55
C ILE A 255 -29.36 11.14 1.88
N ARG A 256 -28.16 10.85 2.35
CA ARG A 256 -26.89 11.28 1.77
C ARG A 256 -26.04 10.05 1.48
N TYR A 257 -25.33 10.08 0.36
CA TYR A 257 -24.52 8.95 -0.08
C TYR A 257 -23.22 9.38 -0.70
N PHE A 258 -22.21 8.54 -0.50
CA PHE A 258 -20.92 8.57 -1.18
C PHE A 258 -20.61 7.16 -1.68
N PHE A 259 -20.24 7.04 -2.96
CA PHE A 259 -19.75 5.79 -3.58
C PHE A 259 -18.43 6.05 -4.25
N SER A 260 -17.50 5.11 -4.14
CA SER A 260 -16.19 5.16 -4.81
C SER A 260 -15.80 3.81 -5.35
N LEU A 261 -15.17 3.82 -6.53
CA LEU A 261 -14.50 2.68 -7.15
C LEU A 261 -13.10 3.12 -7.54
N GLY A 262 -12.10 2.36 -7.14
CA GLY A 262 -10.69 2.61 -7.44
C GLY A 262 -10.05 1.42 -8.16
N TYR A 263 -9.13 1.71 -9.06
CA TYR A 263 -8.24 0.74 -9.71
C TYR A 263 -6.82 1.28 -9.73
N LEU A 264 -5.88 0.48 -9.27
CA LEU A 264 -4.44 0.76 -9.31
C LEU A 264 -3.74 -0.40 -10.01
N ASP A 265 -2.86 -0.08 -10.94
CA ASP A 265 -1.98 -1.02 -11.63
C ASP A 265 -0.54 -0.49 -11.57
N GLN A 266 0.36 -1.30 -11.05
CA GLN A 266 1.76 -0.94 -10.85
C GLN A 266 2.66 -2.06 -11.36
N GLU A 267 3.51 -1.73 -12.34
CA GLU A 267 4.55 -2.64 -12.79
C GLU A 267 5.82 -2.48 -11.94
N SER A 268 6.60 -3.55 -11.87
CA SER A 268 7.90 -3.54 -11.20
C SER A 268 8.97 -2.82 -12.00
N ILE A 269 9.92 -2.21 -11.29
CA ILE A 269 11.19 -1.76 -11.87
C ILE A 269 12.10 -2.92 -12.28
N LEU A 270 11.80 -4.16 -11.86
CA LEU A 270 12.52 -5.35 -12.31
C LEU A 270 12.06 -5.76 -13.72
N LYS A 271 12.96 -6.33 -14.52
CA LYS A 271 12.66 -6.86 -15.86
C LYS A 271 11.98 -8.23 -15.77
N SER A 272 10.81 -8.26 -15.15
CA SER A 272 10.01 -9.46 -14.93
C SER A 272 8.54 -9.22 -15.25
N THR A 273 7.72 -10.26 -15.12
CA THR A 273 6.26 -10.19 -15.16
C THR A 273 5.66 -9.80 -13.78
N GLN A 274 6.46 -9.27 -12.88
CA GLN A 274 6.01 -8.83 -11.57
C GLN A 274 5.06 -7.65 -11.70
N GLU A 275 3.87 -7.80 -11.15
CA GLU A 275 2.81 -6.78 -11.20
C GLU A 275 2.04 -6.75 -9.89
N PHE A 276 1.46 -5.59 -9.61
CA PHE A 276 0.53 -5.38 -8.52
C PHE A 276 -0.73 -4.68 -9.03
N LYS A 277 -1.90 -5.25 -8.72
CA LYS A 277 -3.20 -4.65 -9.04
C LYS A 277 -4.04 -4.54 -7.79
N ARG A 278 -4.70 -3.39 -7.62
CA ARG A 278 -5.66 -3.15 -6.55
C ARG A 278 -6.98 -2.65 -7.09
N TYR A 279 -8.05 -3.20 -6.55
CA TYR A 279 -9.42 -2.77 -6.76
C TYR A 279 -10.00 -2.32 -5.43
N ASN A 280 -10.37 -1.05 -5.30
CA ASN A 280 -11.01 -0.50 -4.10
C ASN A 280 -12.49 -0.26 -4.37
N PHE A 281 -13.31 -0.40 -3.34
CA PHE A 281 -14.68 0.09 -3.35
C PHE A 281 -15.03 0.69 -1.98
N ARG A 282 -15.91 1.70 -2.00
CA ARG A 282 -16.50 2.29 -0.78
C ARG A 282 -17.91 2.76 -1.03
N SER A 283 -18.77 2.58 -0.02
CA SER A 283 -20.13 3.10 0.02
C SER A 283 -20.41 3.60 1.42
N ASN A 284 -20.73 4.88 1.57
CA ASN A 284 -21.18 5.47 2.82
C ASN A 284 -22.55 6.10 2.62
N ILE A 285 -23.53 5.67 3.40
CA ILE A 285 -24.91 6.15 3.35
C ILE A 285 -25.30 6.62 4.73
N THR A 286 -25.85 7.83 4.82
CA THR A 286 -26.48 8.37 6.03
C THR A 286 -27.95 8.61 5.74
N ALA A 287 -28.82 8.06 6.56
CA ALA A 287 -30.28 8.19 6.42
C ALA A 287 -30.91 8.73 7.71
N GLU A 288 -31.71 9.78 7.59
CA GLU A 288 -32.59 10.25 8.64
C GLU A 288 -33.88 9.43 8.58
N ILE A 289 -34.01 8.47 9.50
CA ILE A 289 -35.18 7.59 9.58
C ILE A 289 -36.37 8.32 10.19
N THR A 290 -36.11 9.07 11.25
CA THR A 290 -37.06 10.01 11.89
C THR A 290 -36.28 11.25 12.33
N SER A 291 -36.96 12.30 12.77
CA SER A 291 -36.32 13.50 13.33
C SER A 291 -35.40 13.23 14.53
N LYS A 292 -35.52 12.05 15.16
CA LYS A 292 -34.70 11.64 16.31
C LYS A 292 -33.78 10.46 16.03
N LEU A 293 -33.96 9.73 14.91
CA LEU A 293 -33.22 8.52 14.60
C LEU A 293 -32.51 8.66 13.27
N ASN A 294 -31.17 8.57 13.31
CA ASN A 294 -30.32 8.51 12.14
C ASN A 294 -29.62 7.14 12.06
N ALA A 295 -29.52 6.61 10.84
CA ALA A 295 -28.74 5.42 10.52
C ALA A 295 -27.55 5.78 9.61
N GLU A 296 -26.38 5.22 9.90
CA GLU A 296 -25.20 5.33 9.07
C GLU A 296 -24.76 3.93 8.68
N VAL A 297 -24.62 3.68 7.38
CA VAL A 297 -24.10 2.42 6.82
C VAL A 297 -22.82 2.74 6.07
N GLY A 298 -21.74 2.05 6.41
CA GLY A 298 -20.47 2.09 5.71
C GLY A 298 -20.08 0.71 5.20
N LEU A 299 -19.74 0.60 3.94
CA LEU A 299 -19.18 -0.58 3.32
C LEU A 299 -17.88 -0.17 2.62
N GLY A 300 -16.85 -0.98 2.70
CA GLY A 300 -15.59 -0.71 2.02
C GLY A 300 -14.76 -1.96 1.89
N GLY A 301 -13.73 -1.88 1.10
CA GLY A 301 -12.79 -2.97 0.97
C GLY A 301 -11.90 -2.83 -0.25
N HIS A 302 -11.01 -3.80 -0.40
CA HIS A 302 -10.12 -3.89 -1.54
C HIS A 302 -9.78 -5.34 -1.88
N ILE A 303 -9.33 -5.53 -3.10
CA ILE A 303 -8.69 -6.75 -3.57
C ILE A 303 -7.32 -6.36 -4.09
N ASP A 304 -6.26 -6.96 -3.52
CA ASP A 304 -4.89 -6.81 -3.95
C ASP A 304 -4.43 -8.11 -4.62
N ASP A 305 -4.04 -8.04 -5.88
CA ASP A 305 -3.44 -9.14 -6.62
C ASP A 305 -1.95 -8.86 -6.83
N TYR A 306 -1.11 -9.77 -6.34
CA TYR A 306 0.34 -9.73 -6.48
C TYR A 306 0.81 -10.92 -7.30
N LYS A 307 1.68 -10.67 -8.28
CA LYS A 307 2.38 -11.71 -9.04
C LYS A 307 3.87 -11.47 -8.99
N TYR A 308 4.60 -12.42 -8.44
CA TYR A 308 6.04 -12.34 -8.30
C TYR A 308 6.74 -13.56 -8.90
N PRO A 309 7.96 -13.44 -9.44
CA PRO A 309 8.88 -14.56 -9.57
C PRO A 309 9.18 -15.15 -8.19
N TYR A 310 9.51 -16.45 -8.13
CA TYR A 310 9.69 -17.15 -6.84
C TYR A 310 10.75 -16.50 -5.94
N TRP A 311 11.87 -16.03 -6.52
CA TRP A 311 13.02 -15.47 -5.80
C TRP A 311 12.91 -13.96 -5.53
N THR A 312 11.77 -13.39 -5.78
CA THR A 312 11.39 -12.02 -5.40
C THR A 312 10.19 -12.09 -4.43
N GLY A 313 9.74 -10.98 -3.92
CA GLY A 313 8.66 -10.91 -2.95
C GLY A 313 9.19 -10.50 -1.59
N ASP A 314 8.46 -10.74 -0.53
CA ASP A 314 8.54 -10.14 0.82
C ASP A 314 9.92 -9.75 1.35
N GLU A 315 10.98 -10.27 0.79
CA GLU A 315 12.34 -9.95 1.20
C GLU A 315 13.24 -9.41 0.09
N GLY A 316 12.92 -9.57 -1.22
CA GLY A 316 13.69 -9.02 -2.37
C GLY A 316 15.22 -9.11 -2.29
N ILE A 317 15.71 -9.45 -1.10
CA ILE A 317 17.11 -9.44 -0.69
C ILE A 317 17.92 -10.45 -1.49
N GLU A 318 17.32 -11.62 -1.77
CA GLU A 318 18.03 -12.70 -2.49
C GLU A 318 18.41 -12.27 -3.91
N LEU A 319 17.49 -11.62 -4.64
CA LEU A 319 17.78 -11.12 -5.98
C LEU A 319 18.88 -10.07 -5.98
N PHE A 320 18.78 -9.05 -5.10
CA PHE A 320 19.79 -8.00 -5.03
C PHE A 320 21.14 -8.52 -4.50
N THR A 321 21.13 -9.56 -3.69
CA THR A 321 22.34 -10.27 -3.28
C THR A 321 22.97 -10.99 -4.48
N ALA A 322 22.18 -11.71 -5.25
CA ALA A 322 22.63 -12.38 -6.46
C ALA A 322 23.19 -11.37 -7.50
N ILE A 323 22.53 -10.21 -7.71
CA ILE A 323 23.01 -9.14 -8.59
C ILE A 323 24.39 -8.66 -8.15
N LYS A 324 24.63 -8.47 -6.85
CA LYS A 324 25.91 -7.97 -6.31
C LYS A 324 27.00 -9.02 -6.24
N SER A 325 26.63 -10.28 -6.02
CA SER A 325 27.58 -11.38 -5.79
C SER A 325 28.04 -12.07 -7.06
N ASN A 326 27.21 -12.04 -8.13
CA ASN A 326 27.64 -12.59 -9.42
C ASN A 326 28.70 -11.71 -10.07
N ALA A 327 29.80 -12.34 -10.48
CA ALA A 327 30.91 -11.64 -11.13
C ALA A 327 30.51 -11.17 -12.54
N PRO A 328 30.99 -10.00 -12.99
CA PRO A 328 30.62 -9.46 -14.29
C PRO A 328 31.19 -10.26 -15.48
N ASN A 329 32.21 -11.11 -15.25
CA ASN A 329 32.75 -12.01 -16.27
C ASN A 329 32.00 -13.34 -16.41
N VAL A 330 30.78 -13.39 -15.90
CA VAL A 330 29.84 -14.53 -16.02
C VAL A 330 28.73 -14.16 -17.00
N PRO A 331 28.43 -14.98 -18.03
CA PRO A 331 27.40 -14.67 -19.00
C PRO A 331 26.00 -14.94 -18.42
N VAL A 332 24.97 -14.27 -18.97
CA VAL A 332 23.57 -14.56 -18.64
C VAL A 332 23.15 -15.93 -19.17
N TYR A 333 23.54 -16.24 -20.38
CA TYR A 333 23.18 -17.50 -21.08
C TYR A 333 24.43 -18.24 -21.51
N ALA A 334 24.41 -19.57 -21.40
CA ALA A 334 25.48 -20.41 -21.94
C ALA A 334 25.54 -20.24 -23.46
N ASN A 335 26.73 -19.89 -23.98
CA ASN A 335 26.96 -19.62 -25.41
C ASN A 335 25.96 -18.61 -26.02
N ASN A 336 25.51 -17.59 -25.26
CA ASN A 336 24.46 -16.64 -25.67
C ASN A 336 23.14 -17.28 -26.13
N ASN A 337 22.90 -18.57 -25.84
CA ASN A 337 21.66 -19.24 -26.18
C ASN A 337 20.61 -19.02 -25.09
N LYS A 338 19.56 -18.26 -25.38
CA LYS A 338 18.49 -17.88 -24.44
C LYS A 338 17.70 -19.05 -23.85
N ASN A 339 17.84 -20.26 -24.42
CA ASN A 339 17.21 -21.45 -23.88
C ASN A 339 17.99 -22.04 -22.69
N TYR A 340 19.21 -21.59 -22.45
CA TYR A 340 20.12 -22.17 -21.46
C TYR A 340 20.69 -21.07 -20.55
N TYR A 341 20.06 -20.83 -19.42
CA TYR A 341 20.61 -19.95 -18.40
C TYR A 341 21.95 -20.49 -17.91
N TYR A 342 22.97 -19.63 -17.90
CA TYR A 342 24.29 -20.01 -17.42
C TYR A 342 24.33 -20.03 -15.89
N ASN A 343 24.98 -21.03 -15.32
CA ASN A 343 25.50 -21.03 -13.96
C ASN A 343 26.70 -21.98 -13.86
N SER A 344 27.47 -21.85 -12.79
CA SER A 344 28.52 -22.77 -12.40
C SER A 344 28.35 -23.14 -10.92
N ASP A 345 29.02 -24.20 -10.47
CA ASP A 345 28.88 -24.71 -9.10
C ASP A 345 29.25 -23.69 -8.02
N ASN A 346 30.09 -22.74 -8.35
CA ASN A 346 30.63 -21.72 -7.41
C ASN A 346 29.91 -20.36 -7.49
N ASN A 347 28.89 -20.22 -8.33
CA ASN A 347 28.17 -18.96 -8.48
C ASN A 347 26.85 -18.98 -7.72
N GLU A 348 26.40 -17.80 -7.29
CA GLU A 348 25.02 -17.57 -6.88
C GLU A 348 24.05 -17.87 -8.05
N LEU A 349 22.76 -17.99 -7.75
CA LEU A 349 21.76 -18.15 -8.79
C LEU A 349 21.84 -16.99 -9.80
N ASN A 350 21.60 -17.34 -11.06
CA ASN A 350 21.57 -16.36 -12.14
C ASN A 350 20.42 -15.33 -11.94
N PRO A 351 20.71 -14.04 -11.76
CA PRO A 351 19.70 -13.05 -11.43
C PRO A 351 18.61 -12.90 -12.49
N VAL A 352 18.95 -13.11 -13.78
CA VAL A 352 17.96 -13.04 -14.87
C VAL A 352 17.03 -14.24 -14.83
N ALA A 353 17.54 -15.44 -14.54
CA ALA A 353 16.72 -16.63 -14.36
C ALA A 353 15.82 -16.50 -13.12
N MET A 354 16.29 -15.85 -12.05
CA MET A 354 15.46 -15.59 -10.86
C MET A 354 14.23 -14.73 -11.17
N LEU A 355 14.27 -13.90 -12.20
CA LEU A 355 13.14 -13.08 -12.65
C LEU A 355 12.20 -13.79 -13.61
N ASP A 356 12.57 -14.96 -14.08
CA ASP A 356 11.77 -15.78 -14.99
C ASP A 356 10.89 -16.77 -14.20
N ARG A 357 9.57 -16.53 -14.22
CA ARG A 357 8.58 -17.37 -13.52
C ARG A 357 8.49 -18.78 -14.07
N ASP A 358 8.75 -18.95 -15.37
CA ASP A 358 8.72 -20.26 -16.02
C ASP A 358 9.96 -21.09 -15.68
N ALA A 359 11.11 -20.42 -15.53
CA ALA A 359 12.38 -21.07 -15.21
C ALA A 359 12.51 -21.44 -13.72
N THR A 360 12.10 -20.57 -12.81
CA THR A 360 12.40 -20.70 -11.38
C THR A 360 11.17 -20.75 -10.47
N GLY A 361 9.98 -20.51 -11.03
CA GLY A 361 8.71 -20.53 -10.31
C GLY A 361 8.16 -19.15 -9.95
N PHE A 362 7.07 -19.16 -9.18
CA PHE A 362 6.30 -17.95 -8.88
C PHE A 362 5.78 -17.91 -7.45
N LYS A 363 5.45 -16.70 -6.99
CA LYS A 363 4.68 -16.42 -5.78
C LYS A 363 3.51 -15.53 -6.15
N ASP A 364 2.30 -16.07 -6.11
CA ASP A 364 1.07 -15.32 -6.32
C ASP A 364 0.35 -15.14 -4.99
N LYS A 365 -0.04 -13.89 -4.68
CA LYS A 365 -0.78 -13.56 -3.47
C LYS A 365 -2.02 -12.79 -3.84
N ARG A 366 -3.12 -13.12 -3.19
CA ARG A 366 -4.37 -12.37 -3.27
C ARG A 366 -4.82 -12.00 -1.87
N ASN A 367 -4.91 -10.71 -1.59
CA ASN A 367 -5.48 -10.20 -0.36
C ASN A 367 -6.85 -9.61 -0.63
N VAL A 368 -7.86 -10.10 0.07
CA VAL A 368 -9.23 -9.60 -0.01
C VAL A 368 -9.58 -9.02 1.35
N GLU A 369 -10.00 -7.75 1.38
CA GLU A 369 -10.50 -7.09 2.58
C GLU A 369 -11.91 -6.55 2.35
N PHE A 370 -12.78 -6.81 3.30
CA PHE A 370 -14.13 -6.26 3.37
C PHE A 370 -14.38 -5.66 4.75
N ASN A 371 -14.90 -4.45 4.78
CA ASN A 371 -15.30 -3.74 5.99
C ASN A 371 -16.77 -3.34 5.89
N GLY A 372 -17.56 -3.76 6.84
CA GLY A 372 -18.95 -3.35 6.98
C GLY A 372 -19.18 -2.67 8.33
N GLN A 373 -20.01 -1.62 8.36
CA GLN A 373 -20.39 -0.97 9.62
C GLN A 373 -21.81 -0.39 9.55
N LEU A 374 -22.46 -0.42 10.70
CA LEU A 374 -23.79 0.16 10.93
C LEU A 374 -23.77 0.96 12.23
N ALA A 375 -24.18 2.21 12.19
CA ALA A 375 -24.44 3.02 13.38
C ALA A 375 -25.89 3.50 13.41
N LEU A 376 -26.51 3.39 14.56
CA LEU A 376 -27.82 3.96 14.86
C LEU A 376 -27.64 5.03 15.94
N ASN A 377 -28.03 6.26 15.63
CA ASN A 377 -27.94 7.39 16.54
C ASN A 377 -29.35 7.84 16.89
N TYR A 378 -29.72 7.80 18.17
CA TYR A 378 -31.05 8.16 18.65
C TYR A 378 -30.99 9.30 19.66
N GLU A 379 -31.70 10.39 19.39
CA GLU A 379 -31.85 11.50 20.33
C GLU A 379 -33.00 11.19 21.31
N ILE A 380 -32.66 10.79 22.53
CA ILE A 380 -33.60 10.45 23.57
C ILE A 380 -34.39 11.72 23.95
N PHE A 381 -33.69 12.77 24.30
CA PHE A 381 -34.17 14.13 24.48
C PHE A 381 -33.04 15.12 24.16
N LYS A 382 -33.40 16.42 24.06
CA LYS A 382 -32.44 17.49 23.73
C LYS A 382 -31.20 17.43 24.65
N GLY A 383 -30.05 17.16 24.07
CA GLY A 383 -28.75 17.04 24.77
C GLY A 383 -28.37 15.61 25.14
N LEU A 384 -29.27 14.61 25.16
CA LEU A 384 -28.91 13.21 25.42
C LEU A 384 -29.07 12.36 24.15
N LYS A 385 -27.98 11.79 23.66
CA LYS A 385 -27.95 10.90 22.49
C LYS A 385 -27.46 9.52 22.88
N ALA A 386 -28.15 8.50 22.39
CA ALA A 386 -27.68 7.11 22.43
C ALA A 386 -27.15 6.72 21.06
N ARG A 387 -26.06 5.94 21.04
CA ARG A 387 -25.53 5.36 19.81
C ARG A 387 -25.29 3.87 20.01
N ALA A 388 -25.76 3.09 19.03
CA ALA A 388 -25.39 1.69 18.86
C ALA A 388 -24.58 1.57 17.57
N PHE A 389 -23.42 0.92 17.65
CA PHE A 389 -22.51 0.75 16.52
C PHE A 389 -22.07 -0.70 16.43
N PHE A 390 -22.12 -1.24 15.22
CA PHE A 390 -21.62 -2.57 14.88
C PHE A 390 -20.71 -2.49 13.68
N ALA A 391 -19.54 -3.14 13.76
CA ALA A 391 -18.64 -3.31 12.62
C ALA A 391 -18.21 -4.76 12.46
N TYR A 392 -18.03 -5.16 11.21
CA TYR A 392 -17.53 -6.46 10.79
C TYR A 392 -16.40 -6.26 9.77
N ASP A 393 -15.25 -6.80 10.07
CA ASP A 393 -14.08 -6.79 9.21
C ASP A 393 -13.72 -8.23 8.82
N TYR A 394 -13.48 -8.44 7.56
CA TYR A 394 -13.00 -9.68 6.99
C TYR A 394 -11.77 -9.43 6.15
N THR A 395 -10.73 -10.23 6.37
CA THR A 395 -9.54 -10.23 5.53
C THR A 395 -9.17 -11.68 5.21
N ASN A 396 -8.77 -11.95 3.98
CA ASN A 396 -8.22 -13.26 3.62
C ASN A 396 -7.00 -13.06 2.70
N LEU A 397 -5.86 -13.55 3.17
CA LEU A 397 -4.65 -13.66 2.37
C LEU A 397 -4.55 -15.08 1.83
N ALA A 398 -4.70 -15.23 0.52
CA ALA A 398 -4.44 -16.46 -0.21
C ALA A 398 -3.09 -16.38 -0.91
N GLN A 399 -2.25 -17.38 -0.74
CA GLN A 399 -0.91 -17.49 -1.35
C GLN A 399 -0.79 -18.80 -2.09
N LYS A 400 -0.20 -18.74 -3.30
CA LYS A 400 0.19 -19.89 -4.09
C LYS A 400 1.62 -19.68 -4.56
N GLU A 401 2.53 -20.53 -4.08
CA GLU A 401 3.96 -20.42 -4.36
C GLU A 401 4.46 -21.72 -5.00
N MET A 402 5.02 -21.59 -6.18
CA MET A 402 5.65 -22.70 -6.89
C MET A 402 7.14 -22.43 -7.05
N LYS A 403 7.96 -23.24 -6.42
CA LYS A 403 9.39 -23.34 -6.69
C LYS A 403 9.59 -24.39 -7.78
N THR A 404 10.07 -23.99 -8.93
CA THR A 404 10.27 -24.92 -10.05
C THR A 404 11.64 -25.59 -9.94
N ALA A 405 11.70 -26.89 -10.23
CA ALA A 405 12.98 -27.55 -10.43
C ALA A 405 13.71 -26.86 -11.59
N CYS A 406 14.94 -26.38 -11.36
CA CYS A 406 15.65 -25.62 -12.36
C CYS A 406 17.07 -26.18 -12.62
N THR A 407 17.39 -26.25 -13.91
CA THR A 407 18.69 -26.67 -14.42
C THR A 407 19.33 -25.51 -15.16
N PHE A 408 20.56 -25.23 -14.83
CA PHE A 408 21.42 -24.25 -15.49
C PHE A 408 22.44 -24.98 -16.34
N TYR A 409 23.21 -24.25 -17.13
CA TYR A 409 24.13 -24.88 -18.08
C TYR A 409 25.46 -24.14 -18.11
N THR A 410 26.53 -24.91 -18.28
CA THR A 410 27.79 -24.42 -18.83
C THR A 410 27.90 -24.88 -20.28
N TYR A 411 28.71 -24.19 -21.07
CA TYR A 411 28.95 -24.56 -22.46
C TYR A 411 30.41 -24.96 -22.66
N ASP A 412 30.64 -26.13 -23.30
CA ASP A 412 31.93 -26.60 -23.73
C ASP A 412 32.08 -26.29 -25.22
N SER A 413 32.96 -25.32 -25.55
CA SER A 413 33.18 -24.90 -26.92
C SER A 413 34.01 -25.88 -27.76
N VAL A 414 34.71 -26.82 -27.12
CA VAL A 414 35.51 -27.85 -27.81
C VAL A 414 34.63 -29.00 -28.29
N GLN A 415 33.67 -29.39 -27.43
CA GLN A 415 32.76 -30.50 -27.72
C GLN A 415 31.41 -30.04 -28.32
N ASP A 416 31.18 -28.72 -28.36
CA ASP A 416 29.89 -28.08 -28.74
C ASP A 416 28.71 -28.61 -27.92
N THR A 417 28.88 -28.73 -26.61
CA THR A 417 27.87 -29.29 -25.70
C THR A 417 27.48 -28.38 -24.56
N TYR A 418 26.20 -28.48 -24.19
CA TYR A 418 25.65 -27.81 -23.00
C TYR A 418 25.62 -28.80 -21.84
N ASN A 419 26.42 -28.53 -20.80
CA ASN A 419 26.54 -29.39 -19.64
C ASN A 419 25.58 -28.93 -18.54
N PRO A 420 24.59 -29.74 -18.14
CA PRO A 420 23.58 -29.36 -17.16
C PRO A 420 24.13 -29.31 -15.73
N ILE A 421 23.70 -28.31 -14.98
CA ILE A 421 23.95 -28.13 -13.54
C ILE A 421 22.60 -27.94 -12.85
N THR A 422 22.17 -28.92 -12.06
CA THR A 422 20.91 -28.85 -11.33
C THR A 422 21.10 -28.10 -10.02
N LYS A 423 20.45 -26.94 -9.86
CA LYS A 423 20.47 -26.15 -8.63
C LYS A 423 19.27 -26.41 -7.71
N VAL A 424 18.12 -26.70 -8.30
CA VAL A 424 16.90 -27.11 -7.58
C VAL A 424 16.43 -28.44 -8.16
N ALA A 425 16.64 -29.52 -7.40
CA ALA A 425 16.40 -30.87 -7.88
C ALA A 425 14.90 -31.23 -7.96
N LYS A 426 14.07 -30.64 -7.08
CA LYS A 426 12.62 -30.89 -7.02
C LYS A 426 11.84 -29.59 -6.97
N GLY A 427 10.72 -29.57 -7.69
CA GLY A 427 9.73 -28.53 -7.55
C GLY A 427 9.01 -28.63 -6.19
N GLU A 428 8.46 -27.53 -5.73
CA GLU A 428 7.68 -27.45 -4.49
C GLU A 428 6.53 -26.49 -4.70
N LEU A 429 5.30 -26.96 -4.47
CA LEU A 429 4.10 -26.12 -4.44
C LEU A 429 3.62 -25.95 -3.01
N MET A 430 3.38 -24.72 -2.62
CA MET A 430 2.75 -24.35 -1.36
C MET A 430 1.50 -23.52 -1.64
N GLU A 431 0.39 -23.89 -1.01
CA GLU A 431 -0.82 -23.08 -0.94
C GLU A 431 -1.16 -22.77 0.51
N LYS A 432 -1.47 -21.51 0.78
CA LYS A 432 -1.79 -21.02 2.11
C LYS A 432 -3.00 -20.10 2.05
N THR A 433 -3.88 -20.19 3.03
CA THR A 433 -4.99 -19.27 3.25
C THR A 433 -5.02 -18.81 4.70
N GLN A 434 -5.29 -17.53 4.92
CA GLN A 434 -5.32 -16.89 6.24
C GLN A 434 -6.57 -16.01 6.39
N PRO A 435 -7.76 -16.58 6.61
CA PRO A 435 -8.93 -15.78 6.91
C PRO A 435 -8.83 -15.20 8.33
N TYR A 436 -9.21 -13.93 8.42
CA TYR A 436 -9.27 -13.14 9.63
C TYR A 436 -10.63 -12.46 9.71
N TYR A 437 -11.28 -12.59 10.85
CA TYR A 437 -12.59 -11.98 11.12
C TYR A 437 -12.49 -11.14 12.38
N LYS A 438 -13.08 -9.95 12.34
CA LYS A 438 -13.17 -9.08 13.52
C LYS A 438 -14.55 -8.46 13.60
N THR A 439 -15.18 -8.55 14.77
CA THR A 439 -16.39 -7.82 15.07
C THR A 439 -16.11 -6.77 16.15
N THR A 440 -16.73 -5.61 16.00
CA THR A 440 -16.67 -4.54 17.00
C THR A 440 -18.09 -4.07 17.29
N GLN A 441 -18.46 -4.02 18.57
CA GLN A 441 -19.72 -3.50 19.05
C GLN A 441 -19.45 -2.36 20.03
N GLN A 442 -20.15 -1.25 19.87
CA GLN A 442 -20.02 -0.10 20.77
C GLN A 442 -21.43 0.42 21.10
N TYR A 443 -21.65 0.68 22.36
CA TYR A 443 -22.89 1.34 22.83
C TYR A 443 -22.48 2.54 23.66
N SER A 444 -23.01 3.71 23.32
CA SER A 444 -22.65 4.94 24.03
C SER A 444 -23.85 5.82 24.34
N LEU A 445 -23.74 6.55 25.45
CA LEU A 445 -24.61 7.64 25.83
C LEU A 445 -23.77 8.91 25.90
N ASN A 446 -24.13 9.90 25.11
CA ASN A 446 -23.50 11.22 25.12
C ASN A 446 -24.52 12.25 25.59
N TYR A 447 -24.17 12.95 26.67
CA TYR A 447 -24.93 14.10 27.19
C TYR A 447 -24.13 15.36 26.95
N LYS A 448 -24.74 16.37 26.32
CA LYS A 448 -24.16 17.68 26.11
C LYS A 448 -25.22 18.76 26.33
N ASN A 449 -24.96 19.67 27.25
CA ASN A 449 -25.85 20.79 27.53
C ASN A 449 -25.07 22.00 28.05
N THR A 450 -25.59 23.17 27.71
CA THR A 450 -25.10 24.47 28.23
C THR A 450 -26.09 24.98 29.25
N PHE A 451 -25.68 25.14 30.49
CA PHE A 451 -26.51 25.66 31.58
C PHE A 451 -26.26 27.15 31.76
N ASN A 452 -27.34 27.93 31.78
CA ASN A 452 -27.34 29.38 31.99
C ASN A 452 -26.41 30.15 31.01
N ASP A 453 -26.21 29.63 29.80
CA ASP A 453 -25.30 30.12 28.76
C ASP A 453 -23.84 30.32 29.23
N LEU A 454 -23.43 29.70 30.36
CA LEU A 454 -22.16 29.89 31.03
C LEU A 454 -21.40 28.56 31.25
N HIS A 455 -22.13 27.47 31.46
CA HIS A 455 -21.52 26.20 31.84
C HIS A 455 -21.81 25.11 30.80
N ASP A 456 -20.82 24.78 30.01
CA ASP A 456 -20.85 23.67 29.06
C ASP A 456 -20.49 22.39 29.78
N VAL A 457 -21.42 21.45 29.82
CA VAL A 457 -21.21 20.11 30.40
C VAL A 457 -21.33 19.08 29.31
N GLU A 458 -20.29 18.25 29.16
CA GLU A 458 -20.29 17.10 28.27
C GLU A 458 -19.89 15.86 29.06
N ALA A 459 -20.66 14.76 28.93
CA ALA A 459 -20.39 13.48 29.56
C ALA A 459 -20.62 12.37 28.55
N LEU A 460 -19.70 11.40 28.51
CA LEU A 460 -19.75 10.22 27.67
C LEU A 460 -19.62 8.97 28.52
N ALA A 461 -20.58 8.05 28.34
CA ALA A 461 -20.46 6.66 28.78
C ALA A 461 -20.36 5.77 27.54
N LEU A 462 -19.34 4.92 27.47
CA LEU A 462 -19.09 4.03 26.35
C LEU A 462 -18.83 2.61 26.88
N TRP A 463 -19.43 1.64 26.24
CA TRP A 463 -19.09 0.23 26.36
C TRP A 463 -18.70 -0.30 24.98
N GLU A 464 -17.57 -1.04 24.92
CA GLU A 464 -17.06 -1.62 23.67
C GLU A 464 -16.76 -3.11 23.88
N TRP A 465 -17.10 -3.91 22.88
CA TRP A 465 -16.76 -5.32 22.78
C TRP A 465 -16.12 -5.62 21.44
N LYS A 466 -15.01 -6.35 21.47
CA LYS A 466 -14.29 -6.81 20.27
C LYS A 466 -14.08 -8.31 20.32
N GLU A 467 -14.30 -8.96 19.21
CA GLU A 467 -13.96 -10.36 19.00
C GLU A 467 -13.16 -10.50 17.71
N THR A 468 -12.04 -11.17 17.79
CA THR A 468 -11.16 -11.45 16.65
C THR A 468 -10.99 -12.95 16.53
N ASN A 469 -11.14 -13.45 15.32
CA ASN A 469 -10.94 -14.85 14.98
C ASN A 469 -9.91 -14.93 13.84
N THR A 470 -8.83 -15.66 14.06
CA THR A 470 -7.76 -15.87 13.10
C THR A 470 -7.64 -17.35 12.82
N ASN A 471 -7.64 -17.71 11.55
CA ASN A 471 -7.40 -19.08 11.10
C ASN A 471 -6.33 -19.03 10.02
N TRP A 472 -5.54 -20.06 9.91
CA TRP A 472 -4.73 -20.27 8.73
C TRP A 472 -4.54 -21.75 8.46
N PHE A 473 -4.38 -22.06 7.20
CA PHE A 473 -4.09 -23.39 6.70
C PHE A 473 -3.07 -23.30 5.59
N MET A 474 -2.10 -24.21 5.59
CA MET A 474 -1.09 -24.34 4.56
C MET A 474 -0.95 -25.82 4.17
N ALA A 475 -0.81 -26.07 2.88
CA ALA A 475 -0.45 -27.37 2.34
C ALA A 475 0.73 -27.22 1.40
N ARG A 476 1.62 -28.23 1.40
CA ARG A 476 2.83 -28.27 0.58
C ARG A 476 2.99 -29.63 -0.03
N ARG A 477 3.39 -29.67 -1.31
CA ARG A 477 3.73 -30.86 -2.06
C ARG A 477 5.01 -30.65 -2.84
N TYR A 478 5.79 -31.72 -2.96
CA TYR A 478 6.94 -31.77 -3.86
C TYR A 478 6.56 -32.37 -5.20
N TYR A 479 7.34 -32.03 -6.22
CA TYR A 479 7.17 -32.52 -7.58
C TYR A 479 8.49 -33.14 -8.06
N SER A 480 8.51 -34.43 -8.30
CA SER A 480 9.70 -35.13 -8.83
C SER A 480 9.86 -34.92 -10.33
N THR A 481 8.79 -34.51 -11.02
CA THR A 481 8.79 -34.14 -12.44
C THR A 481 8.27 -32.74 -12.59
N THR A 482 8.70 -32.01 -13.63
CA THR A 482 8.17 -30.67 -13.93
C THR A 482 6.68 -30.81 -14.24
N SER A 483 5.83 -30.17 -13.43
CA SER A 483 4.39 -30.14 -13.68
C SER A 483 4.02 -28.86 -14.42
N ALA A 484 3.41 -28.98 -15.59
CA ALA A 484 2.81 -27.86 -16.30
C ALA A 484 1.56 -27.31 -15.59
N ILE A 485 1.00 -28.10 -14.64
CA ILE A 485 -0.20 -27.74 -13.87
C ILE A 485 0.20 -27.73 -12.38
N PRO A 486 0.40 -26.53 -11.79
CA PRO A 486 0.77 -26.40 -10.39
C PRO A 486 -0.46 -26.54 -9.48
N GLU A 487 -0.91 -27.78 -9.27
CA GLU A 487 -2.03 -28.11 -8.38
C GLU A 487 -1.58 -29.13 -7.34
N LEU A 488 -2.01 -28.98 -6.08
CA LEU A 488 -1.59 -29.82 -4.96
C LEU A 488 -1.87 -31.31 -5.18
N ASP A 489 -2.94 -31.66 -5.88
CA ASP A 489 -3.30 -33.05 -6.19
C ASP A 489 -2.38 -33.71 -7.23
N ARG A 490 -1.56 -32.93 -7.94
CA ARG A 490 -0.59 -33.37 -8.95
C ARG A 490 0.82 -33.60 -8.37
N GLY A 491 1.05 -33.20 -7.14
CA GLY A 491 2.33 -33.42 -6.47
C GLY A 491 2.53 -34.85 -6.01
N ASP A 492 3.78 -35.17 -5.64
CA ASP A 492 4.17 -36.47 -5.12
C ASP A 492 3.33 -36.81 -3.87
N VAL A 493 2.91 -38.08 -3.74
CA VAL A 493 2.14 -38.53 -2.58
C VAL A 493 3.02 -38.71 -1.34
N ASP A 494 4.33 -38.81 -1.53
CA ASP A 494 5.31 -38.88 -0.46
C ASP A 494 5.74 -37.48 -0.05
N ASN A 495 6.08 -37.27 1.24
CA ASN A 495 6.51 -35.99 1.81
C ASN A 495 5.47 -34.87 1.69
N MET A 496 4.22 -35.17 1.98
CA MET A 496 3.18 -34.17 2.15
C MET A 496 3.37 -33.43 3.48
N TYR A 497 3.20 -32.10 3.43
CA TYR A 497 3.22 -31.28 4.63
C TYR A 497 1.96 -30.42 4.70
N ASN A 498 1.26 -30.48 5.83
CA ASN A 498 0.11 -29.65 6.11
C ASN A 498 0.26 -29.05 7.51
N GLU A 499 -0.11 -27.80 7.65
CA GLU A 499 -0.07 -27.08 8.91
C GLU A 499 -1.24 -26.11 8.99
N GLY A 500 -1.75 -25.87 10.17
CA GLY A 500 -2.81 -24.91 10.38
C GLY A 500 -3.04 -24.62 11.86
N ASN A 501 -3.60 -23.45 12.16
CA ASN A 501 -3.95 -23.04 13.50
C ASN A 501 -5.17 -22.14 13.48
N SER A 502 -5.87 -22.06 14.63
CA SER A 502 -6.96 -21.14 14.85
C SER A 502 -6.84 -20.50 16.23
N ALA A 503 -7.19 -19.22 16.33
CA ALA A 503 -7.25 -18.52 17.61
C ALA A 503 -8.43 -17.55 17.62
N VAL A 504 -9.08 -17.44 18.80
CA VAL A 504 -10.16 -16.51 19.05
C VAL A 504 -9.76 -15.61 20.23
N TYR A 505 -9.79 -14.30 20.02
CA TYR A 505 -9.50 -13.30 21.04
C TYR A 505 -10.76 -12.47 21.29
N LYS A 506 -11.09 -12.28 22.59
CA LYS A 506 -12.24 -11.50 23.03
C LYS A 506 -11.79 -10.41 23.99
N TYR A 507 -12.25 -9.19 23.75
CA TYR A 507 -11.92 -8.01 24.52
C TYR A 507 -13.20 -7.23 24.85
N GLY A 508 -13.36 -6.83 26.11
CA GLY A 508 -14.48 -6.04 26.57
C GLY A 508 -14.01 -4.86 27.42
#